data_c37faea66244f01e291135341b2d3727
#
_entry.id   c37faea66244f01e291135341b2d3727
#
_cell.length_a   1.000
_cell.length_b   1.000
_cell.length_c   1.000
_cell.angle_alpha   90.00
_cell.angle_beta   90.00
_cell.angle_gamma   90.00
#
_symmetry.space_group_name_H-M   'P 1'
#
loop_
_entity.id
_entity.type
_entity.pdbx_description
1 polymer ?
#
loop_
_entity_poly.entity_id
_entity_poly.type
_entity_poly.pdbx_seq_one_letter_code
_entity_poly.pdbx_strand_id
1 'polypeptide(L)'
;RIGTVQIENVHILANLEPFRYSSPDFIQKCVQAMHSVYEANGLHLYPQASYWDWPYSADKADKRLLQLDRDWMWYKAWARYAWKADRPKTEEELYWSKLLSKDYGTTPKVAENVVKAYEETVEISPKLLRRVGITDGNRQTLTLGMLMTQLINPFRYGLFTLMYESEAPEGEMIIDYAKKEWENEKHIGETPIQVANEVEKHGELAVKAINSAADAVTKNKEEFNRLKNDIYAYDAMARFYANKTRAAVQALRFKYSDDISDLEKALPFLTQSVNDYAELTKLTENTYLYANSMQTKQRKIPMRGVDATYIHWKEMLPVYQKELIDFKKHIDLLKKSSSGGRVVIEPFKNAMVKFVSKDLSFYNLELDSKISKGEMVTAQQIAPELIGLKAIKFDKSDQIMEGTTLTFEHTEP
;
A
#
# COMPACT_ATOMS: atom_id res chain seq x y z
N ARG A 1 -8.55 -35.03 -2.71
CA ARG A 1 -8.76 -34.45 -4.07
C ARG A 1 -8.43 -35.53 -5.12
N ILE A 2 -9.28 -36.50 -5.30
CA ILE A 2 -9.04 -37.61 -6.20
C ILE A 2 -9.36 -37.15 -7.63
N GLY A 3 -8.37 -37.21 -8.52
CA GLY A 3 -8.53 -36.95 -9.96
C GLY A 3 -8.58 -35.48 -10.39
N THR A 4 -8.22 -34.53 -9.52
CA THR A 4 -8.17 -33.11 -9.86
C THR A 4 -6.74 -32.67 -10.13
N VAL A 5 -6.50 -31.98 -11.23
CA VAL A 5 -5.22 -31.28 -11.50
C VAL A 5 -5.32 -29.88 -10.93
N GLN A 6 -4.45 -29.53 -10.01
CA GLN A 6 -4.37 -28.18 -9.45
C GLN A 6 -3.30 -27.39 -10.18
N ILE A 7 -3.67 -26.20 -10.66
CA ILE A 7 -2.74 -25.24 -11.28
C ILE A 7 -2.76 -23.97 -10.43
N GLU A 8 -1.62 -23.64 -9.87
CA GLU A 8 -1.43 -22.41 -9.16
C GLU A 8 -1.26 -21.22 -10.10
N ASN A 9 -1.82 -20.10 -9.72
CA ASN A 9 -1.84 -18.93 -10.54
C ASN A 9 -0.90 -17.87 -9.95
N VAL A 10 0.22 -17.65 -10.61
CA VAL A 10 1.16 -16.60 -10.21
C VAL A 10 0.63 -15.24 -10.64
N HIS A 11 0.06 -14.54 -9.70
CA HIS A 11 -0.50 -13.21 -9.93
C HIS A 11 0.35 -12.14 -9.23
N ILE A 12 0.69 -11.10 -9.97
CA ILE A 12 1.59 -10.01 -9.56
C ILE A 12 0.92 -8.95 -8.68
N LEU A 13 0.28 -9.31 -7.61
CA LEU A 13 -0.50 -8.34 -6.84
C LEU A 13 0.27 -7.60 -5.76
N ALA A 14 1.49 -8.00 -5.49
CA ALA A 14 2.24 -7.52 -4.34
C ALA A 14 3.69 -7.11 -4.65
N ASN A 15 4.01 -6.88 -5.90
CA ASN A 15 5.39 -6.65 -6.33
C ASN A 15 5.77 -5.18 -6.54
N LEU A 16 4.94 -4.22 -6.13
CA LEU A 16 5.16 -2.79 -6.39
C LEU A 16 5.45 -2.50 -7.87
N GLU A 17 4.65 -3.12 -8.79
CA GLU A 17 4.82 -2.74 -10.20
C GLU A 17 4.74 -1.19 -10.36
N PRO A 18 5.43 -0.63 -11.33
CA PRO A 18 6.07 -1.29 -12.48
C PRO A 18 7.56 -1.57 -12.29
N PHE A 19 8.08 -1.49 -11.08
CA PHE A 19 9.50 -1.71 -10.82
C PHE A 19 9.93 -3.13 -11.18
N ARG A 20 11.19 -3.30 -11.59
CA ARG A 20 11.77 -4.62 -11.84
C ARG A 20 11.73 -5.46 -10.58
N TYR A 21 11.22 -6.67 -10.69
CA TYR A 21 11.00 -7.57 -9.58
C TYR A 21 11.42 -8.97 -9.96
N SER A 22 12.51 -9.44 -9.40
CA SER A 22 12.97 -10.80 -9.66
C SER A 22 13.97 -11.25 -8.58
N SER A 23 13.58 -12.23 -7.79
CA SER A 23 14.48 -12.90 -6.86
C SER A 23 14.42 -14.41 -7.15
N PRO A 24 15.54 -15.01 -7.55
CA PRO A 24 15.61 -16.46 -7.77
C PRO A 24 15.29 -17.27 -6.53
N ASP A 25 15.82 -16.90 -5.37
CA ASP A 25 15.59 -17.60 -4.10
C ASP A 25 14.12 -17.57 -3.68
N PHE A 26 13.49 -16.39 -3.77
CA PHE A 26 12.07 -16.24 -3.45
C PHE A 26 11.18 -17.04 -4.40
N ILE A 27 11.43 -16.96 -5.70
CA ILE A 27 10.65 -17.70 -6.71
C ILE A 27 10.83 -19.21 -6.51
N GLN A 28 12.05 -19.67 -6.22
CA GLN A 28 12.30 -21.09 -5.93
C GLN A 28 11.47 -21.56 -4.73
N LYS A 29 11.47 -20.81 -3.64
CA LYS A 29 10.67 -21.11 -2.44
C LYS A 29 9.18 -21.11 -2.72
N CYS A 30 8.68 -20.17 -3.54
CA CYS A 30 7.29 -20.16 -3.97
C CYS A 30 6.92 -21.44 -4.72
N VAL A 31 7.74 -21.88 -5.66
CA VAL A 31 7.48 -23.12 -6.43
C VAL A 31 7.56 -24.35 -5.52
N GLN A 32 8.51 -24.40 -4.60
CA GLN A 32 8.59 -25.46 -3.58
C GLN A 32 7.31 -25.52 -2.74
N ALA A 33 6.82 -24.36 -2.26
CA ALA A 33 5.59 -24.28 -1.50
C ALA A 33 4.36 -24.72 -2.32
N MET A 34 4.28 -24.32 -3.58
CA MET A 34 3.21 -24.76 -4.49
C MET A 34 3.14 -26.28 -4.58
N HIS A 35 4.29 -26.96 -4.63
CA HIS A 35 4.34 -28.44 -4.67
C HIS A 35 4.10 -29.07 -3.33
N SER A 36 4.84 -28.67 -2.29
CA SER A 36 4.88 -29.38 -1.03
C SER A 36 3.74 -29.02 -0.08
N VAL A 37 3.19 -27.81 -0.17
CA VAL A 37 2.11 -27.31 0.71
C VAL A 37 0.76 -27.38 0.02
N TYR A 38 0.69 -26.91 -1.22
CA TYR A 38 -0.57 -26.81 -1.95
C TYR A 38 -0.85 -27.96 -2.94
N GLU A 39 0.10 -28.90 -3.05
CA GLU A 39 -0.01 -30.07 -3.93
C GLU A 39 -0.30 -29.72 -5.41
N ALA A 40 0.20 -28.56 -5.85
CA ALA A 40 -0.02 -28.10 -7.22
C ALA A 40 0.74 -28.94 -8.24
N ASN A 41 0.09 -29.22 -9.36
CA ASN A 41 0.65 -30.00 -10.48
C ASN A 41 1.31 -29.12 -11.54
N GLY A 42 0.99 -27.83 -11.56
CA GLY A 42 1.52 -26.87 -12.51
C GLY A 42 1.30 -25.44 -12.05
N LEU A 43 1.83 -24.51 -12.84
CA LEU A 43 1.67 -23.10 -12.61
C LEU A 43 1.27 -22.36 -13.89
N HIS A 44 0.53 -21.27 -13.71
CA HIS A 44 0.17 -20.33 -14.75
C HIS A 44 0.75 -18.96 -14.40
N LEU A 45 1.48 -18.34 -15.34
CA LEU A 45 2.11 -17.04 -15.14
C LEU A 45 1.30 -15.93 -15.80
N TYR A 46 1.01 -14.88 -15.04
CA TYR A 46 0.69 -13.58 -15.62
C TYR A 46 1.96 -12.80 -15.93
N PRO A 47 1.90 -11.79 -16.84
CA PRO A 47 3.01 -10.86 -17.03
C PRO A 47 3.42 -10.17 -15.73
N GLN A 48 4.71 -9.96 -15.53
CA GLN A 48 5.27 -9.42 -14.27
C GLN A 48 4.87 -7.97 -14.05
N ALA A 49 4.83 -7.16 -15.12
CA ALA A 49 4.53 -5.74 -15.01
C ALA A 49 3.60 -5.30 -16.14
N SER A 50 2.34 -4.99 -15.84
CA SER A 50 1.41 -4.47 -16.84
C SER A 50 0.84 -5.49 -17.85
N TYR A 51 0.00 -6.40 -17.40
CA TYR A 51 -0.75 -7.24 -18.36
C TYR A 51 -1.79 -6.45 -19.19
N TRP A 52 -2.14 -5.22 -18.78
CA TRP A 52 -3.01 -4.32 -19.53
C TRP A 52 -2.30 -3.63 -20.69
N ASP A 53 -0.98 -3.48 -20.62
CA ASP A 53 -0.15 -2.87 -21.67
C ASP A 53 0.70 -3.90 -22.41
N TRP A 54 0.48 -5.17 -22.14
CA TRP A 54 1.18 -6.25 -22.81
C TRP A 54 1.24 -6.04 -24.33
N PRO A 55 2.40 -6.22 -25.00
CA PRO A 55 3.66 -6.77 -24.44
C PRO A 55 4.63 -5.72 -23.88
N TYR A 56 4.21 -4.48 -23.69
CA TYR A 56 5.08 -3.39 -23.28
C TYR A 56 5.08 -3.18 -21.78
N SER A 57 6.21 -2.66 -21.26
CA SER A 57 6.34 -2.21 -19.88
C SER A 57 5.90 -0.74 -19.71
N ALA A 58 5.84 -0.28 -18.47
CA ALA A 58 5.53 1.11 -18.13
C ALA A 58 6.73 2.07 -18.24
N ASP A 59 7.91 1.58 -18.61
CA ASP A 59 9.10 2.40 -18.75
C ASP A 59 8.90 3.53 -19.76
N LYS A 60 9.33 4.73 -19.40
CA LYS A 60 9.39 5.89 -20.27
C LYS A 60 10.71 5.84 -21.03
N ALA A 61 10.68 5.42 -22.27
CA ALA A 61 11.82 5.30 -23.16
C ALA A 61 11.43 5.69 -24.58
N ASP A 62 12.40 6.05 -25.42
CA ASP A 62 12.16 6.43 -26.83
C ASP A 62 11.46 5.31 -27.59
N LYS A 63 11.89 4.08 -27.35
CA LYS A 63 11.17 2.87 -27.80
C LYS A 63 10.61 2.14 -26.60
N ARG A 64 9.33 1.78 -26.66
CA ARG A 64 8.68 1.00 -25.60
C ARG A 64 9.44 -0.31 -25.38
N LEU A 65 9.79 -0.58 -24.13
CA LEU A 65 10.48 -1.81 -23.75
C LEU A 65 9.48 -2.96 -23.68
N LEU A 66 9.89 -4.11 -24.28
CA LEU A 66 9.11 -5.34 -24.15
C LEU A 66 9.35 -5.97 -22.78
N GLN A 67 8.28 -6.42 -22.15
CA GLN A 67 8.37 -7.05 -20.82
C GLN A 67 9.24 -8.30 -20.83
N LEU A 68 9.17 -9.11 -21.88
CA LEU A 68 10.01 -10.31 -21.98
C LEU A 68 11.50 -10.00 -21.98
N ASP A 69 11.92 -8.90 -22.60
CA ASP A 69 13.31 -8.48 -22.64
C ASP A 69 13.74 -7.82 -21.33
N ARG A 70 12.89 -6.93 -20.79
CA ARG A 70 13.17 -6.21 -19.56
C ARG A 70 13.18 -7.13 -18.32
N ASP A 71 12.16 -7.98 -18.21
CA ASP A 71 11.92 -8.83 -17.04
C ASP A 71 12.35 -10.29 -17.29
N TRP A 72 13.32 -10.49 -18.21
CA TRP A 72 13.78 -11.80 -18.63
C TRP A 72 14.16 -12.74 -17.48
N MET A 73 14.75 -12.17 -16.42
CA MET A 73 15.18 -12.91 -15.24
C MET A 73 13.99 -13.50 -14.48
N TRP A 74 12.89 -12.73 -14.33
CA TRP A 74 11.67 -13.20 -13.70
C TRP A 74 11.03 -14.37 -14.47
N TYR A 75 10.84 -14.23 -15.80
CA TYR A 75 10.28 -15.32 -16.61
C TYR A 75 11.16 -16.55 -16.59
N LYS A 76 12.48 -16.35 -16.69
CA LYS A 76 13.43 -17.46 -16.68
C LYS A 76 13.49 -18.16 -15.33
N ALA A 77 13.37 -17.46 -14.23
CA ALA A 77 13.35 -18.03 -12.88
C ALA A 77 12.12 -18.92 -12.69
N TRP A 78 10.93 -18.44 -13.02
CA TRP A 78 9.71 -19.24 -12.95
C TRP A 78 9.79 -20.49 -13.82
N ALA A 79 10.22 -20.37 -15.08
CA ALA A 79 10.39 -21.52 -15.96
C ALA A 79 11.43 -22.53 -15.43
N ARG A 80 12.54 -22.02 -14.88
CA ARG A 80 13.61 -22.86 -14.34
C ARG A 80 13.17 -23.67 -13.14
N TYR A 81 12.48 -23.03 -12.19
CA TYR A 81 12.03 -23.70 -10.97
C TYR A 81 10.77 -24.52 -11.16
N ALA A 82 9.89 -24.15 -12.09
CA ALA A 82 8.77 -25.01 -12.50
C ALA A 82 9.26 -26.33 -13.09
N TRP A 83 10.37 -26.32 -13.84
CA TRP A 83 10.98 -27.52 -14.36
C TRP A 83 11.64 -28.40 -13.29
N LYS A 84 12.34 -27.78 -12.32
CA LYS A 84 12.96 -28.46 -11.19
C LYS A 84 13.06 -27.49 -10.02
N ALA A 85 12.19 -27.65 -9.03
CA ALA A 85 12.12 -26.78 -7.85
C ALA A 85 13.33 -26.95 -6.92
N ASP A 86 13.78 -28.20 -6.72
CA ASP A 86 14.88 -28.52 -5.81
C ASP A 86 16.23 -28.36 -6.50
N ARG A 87 16.86 -27.23 -6.27
CA ARG A 87 18.20 -26.90 -6.73
C ARG A 87 19.05 -26.38 -5.60
N PRO A 88 20.32 -26.82 -5.48
CA PRO A 88 21.22 -26.31 -4.44
C PRO A 88 21.44 -24.81 -4.56
N LYS A 89 21.33 -24.10 -3.43
CA LYS A 89 21.45 -22.64 -3.37
C LYS A 89 22.76 -22.14 -3.99
N THR A 90 23.88 -22.77 -3.68
CA THR A 90 25.20 -22.37 -4.21
C THR A 90 25.33 -22.51 -5.73
N GLU A 91 24.66 -23.51 -6.33
CA GLU A 91 24.61 -23.66 -7.79
C GLU A 91 23.75 -22.59 -8.43
N GLU A 92 22.63 -22.22 -7.80
CA GLU A 92 21.74 -21.18 -8.27
C GLU A 92 22.38 -19.79 -8.18
N GLU A 93 23.03 -19.45 -7.07
CA GLU A 93 23.77 -18.21 -6.92
C GLU A 93 24.84 -18.06 -8.05
N LEU A 94 25.57 -19.12 -8.32
CA LEU A 94 26.56 -19.13 -9.40
C LEU A 94 25.91 -19.06 -10.79
N TYR A 95 24.78 -19.71 -11.00
CA TYR A 95 24.06 -19.68 -12.27
C TYR A 95 23.57 -18.26 -12.60
N TRP A 96 22.88 -17.62 -11.66
CA TRP A 96 22.32 -16.29 -11.86
C TRP A 96 23.40 -15.20 -11.95
N SER A 97 24.43 -15.27 -11.13
CA SER A 97 25.55 -14.34 -11.19
C SER A 97 26.34 -14.46 -12.52
N LYS A 98 26.48 -15.66 -13.07
CA LYS A 98 27.07 -15.84 -14.42
C LYS A 98 26.21 -15.24 -15.54
N LEU A 99 24.89 -15.36 -15.46
CA LEU A 99 24.01 -14.74 -16.45
C LEU A 99 24.07 -13.22 -16.38
N LEU A 100 23.91 -12.65 -15.21
CA LEU A 100 23.98 -11.19 -15.00
C LEU A 100 25.37 -10.63 -15.31
N SER A 101 26.44 -11.36 -15.02
CA SER A 101 27.81 -10.94 -15.38
C SER A 101 28.01 -10.82 -16.89
N LYS A 102 27.41 -11.74 -17.65
CA LYS A 102 27.42 -11.70 -19.10
C LYS A 102 26.59 -10.54 -19.65
N ASP A 103 25.43 -10.29 -19.04
CA ASP A 103 24.52 -9.22 -19.45
C ASP A 103 25.11 -7.85 -19.20
N TYR A 104 25.65 -7.61 -18.00
CA TYR A 104 26.23 -6.32 -17.60
C TYR A 104 27.74 -6.19 -17.86
N GLY A 105 28.37 -7.20 -18.44
CA GLY A 105 29.81 -7.18 -18.76
C GLY A 105 30.71 -7.03 -17.54
N THR A 106 30.35 -7.73 -16.45
CA THR A 106 31.11 -7.74 -15.19
C THR A 106 31.71 -9.13 -14.92
N THR A 107 32.28 -9.33 -13.75
CA THR A 107 32.63 -10.69 -13.25
C THR A 107 31.44 -11.30 -12.50
N PRO A 108 31.35 -12.64 -12.40
CA PRO A 108 30.32 -13.28 -11.59
C PRO A 108 30.32 -12.80 -10.13
N LYS A 109 31.50 -12.53 -9.56
CA LYS A 109 31.65 -12.01 -8.19
C LYS A 109 31.01 -10.64 -7.99
N VAL A 110 31.11 -9.77 -8.98
CA VAL A 110 30.43 -8.46 -8.98
C VAL A 110 28.92 -8.65 -9.16
N ALA A 111 28.50 -9.53 -10.07
CA ALA A 111 27.10 -9.79 -10.36
C ALA A 111 26.35 -10.43 -9.19
N GLU A 112 27.01 -11.09 -8.24
CA GLU A 112 26.43 -11.52 -6.96
C GLU A 112 25.75 -10.35 -6.21
N ASN A 113 26.31 -9.15 -6.31
CA ASN A 113 25.70 -7.96 -5.70
C ASN A 113 24.41 -7.54 -6.41
N VAL A 114 24.30 -7.77 -7.73
CA VAL A 114 23.05 -7.52 -8.46
C VAL A 114 21.97 -8.52 -8.05
N VAL A 115 22.32 -9.82 -7.95
CA VAL A 115 21.43 -10.85 -7.40
C VAL A 115 20.95 -10.45 -6.00
N LYS A 116 21.88 -10.07 -5.13
CA LYS A 116 21.57 -9.65 -3.78
C LYS A 116 20.65 -8.44 -3.73
N ALA A 117 20.82 -7.46 -4.61
CA ALA A 117 19.92 -6.31 -4.68
C ALA A 117 18.48 -6.72 -5.02
N TYR A 118 18.29 -7.64 -5.96
CA TYR A 118 16.98 -8.22 -6.25
C TYR A 118 16.40 -8.99 -5.05
N GLU A 119 17.23 -9.78 -4.37
CA GLU A 119 16.80 -10.58 -3.21
C GLU A 119 16.35 -9.71 -2.04
N GLU A 120 17.02 -8.60 -1.82
CA GLU A 120 16.64 -7.66 -0.76
C GLU A 120 15.34 -6.89 -1.13
N THR A 121 15.18 -6.44 -2.37
CA THR A 121 13.97 -5.69 -2.77
C THR A 121 12.71 -6.54 -2.74
N VAL A 122 12.83 -7.84 -3.02
CA VAL A 122 11.67 -8.73 -3.05
C VAL A 122 11.04 -8.94 -1.68
N GLU A 123 11.79 -8.73 -0.60
CA GLU A 123 11.32 -8.85 0.77
C GLU A 123 10.39 -7.68 1.18
N ILE A 124 10.43 -6.55 0.48
CA ILE A 124 9.73 -5.32 0.87
C ILE A 124 8.22 -5.45 0.67
N SER A 125 7.78 -5.69 -0.57
CA SER A 125 6.36 -5.63 -0.91
C SER A 125 5.49 -6.71 -0.25
N PRO A 126 5.89 -7.98 -0.13
CA PRO A 126 5.10 -8.99 0.57
C PRO A 126 4.95 -8.69 2.07
N LYS A 127 6.00 -8.15 2.71
CA LYS A 127 5.94 -7.75 4.11
C LYS A 127 4.96 -6.59 4.33
N LEU A 128 5.03 -5.55 3.51
CA LEU A 128 4.09 -4.44 3.54
C LEU A 128 2.66 -4.92 3.30
N LEU A 129 2.46 -5.76 2.28
CA LEU A 129 1.14 -6.27 1.92
C LEU A 129 0.45 -6.98 3.09
N ARG A 130 1.17 -7.88 3.78
CA ARG A 130 0.56 -8.67 4.84
C ARG A 130 0.33 -7.90 6.14
N ARG A 131 1.05 -6.81 6.42
CA ARG A 131 0.90 -6.04 7.68
C ARG A 131 0.13 -4.75 7.54
N VAL A 132 0.41 -3.92 6.55
CA VAL A 132 -0.41 -2.74 6.29
C VAL A 132 -1.68 -3.10 5.55
N GLY A 133 -1.65 -4.23 4.88
CA GLY A 133 -2.79 -4.85 4.23
C GLY A 133 -3.18 -4.16 2.94
N ILE A 134 -4.21 -4.73 2.35
CA ILE A 134 -4.86 -4.21 1.17
C ILE A 134 -6.22 -3.69 1.60
N THR A 135 -6.47 -2.43 1.33
CA THR A 135 -7.79 -1.85 1.50
C THR A 135 -8.64 -2.11 0.26
N ASP A 136 -9.90 -1.83 0.39
CA ASP A 136 -10.94 -2.06 -0.61
C ASP A 136 -10.50 -1.71 -2.05
N GLY A 137 -10.44 -2.71 -2.89
CA GLY A 137 -10.08 -2.56 -4.31
C GLY A 137 -8.66 -2.12 -4.60
N ASN A 138 -7.77 -2.06 -3.62
CA ASN A 138 -6.60 -1.20 -3.67
C ASN A 138 -5.24 -1.88 -3.60
N ARG A 139 -5.17 -3.19 -3.87
CA ARG A 139 -3.92 -3.88 -4.13
C ARG A 139 -3.06 -3.18 -5.19
N GLN A 140 -3.72 -2.57 -6.18
CA GLN A 140 -3.07 -1.82 -7.26
C GLN A 140 -2.54 -0.48 -6.79
N THR A 141 -3.04 0.04 -5.68
CA THR A 141 -2.60 1.33 -5.15
C THR A 141 -1.45 1.20 -4.15
N LEU A 142 -1.05 -0.01 -3.76
CA LEU A 142 0.12 -0.21 -2.88
C LEU A 142 1.36 0.54 -3.42
N THR A 143 1.58 0.49 -4.73
CA THR A 143 2.67 1.21 -5.40
C THR A 143 2.52 2.73 -5.33
N LEU A 144 1.29 3.26 -5.35
CA LEU A 144 1.03 4.70 -5.19
C LEU A 144 1.12 5.18 -3.73
N GLY A 145 1.21 4.26 -2.78
CA GLY A 145 1.21 4.57 -1.37
C GLY A 145 -0.19 4.57 -0.75
N MET A 146 -0.28 4.93 0.51
CA MET A 146 -1.52 5.00 1.27
C MET A 146 -1.55 6.23 2.17
N LEU A 147 -2.73 6.79 2.38
CA LEU A 147 -2.98 7.77 3.42
C LEU A 147 -2.89 7.12 4.81
N MET A 148 -2.56 7.89 5.82
CA MET A 148 -2.54 7.39 7.20
C MET A 148 -3.90 6.83 7.63
N THR A 149 -5.00 7.46 7.20
CA THR A 149 -6.37 6.98 7.44
C THR A 149 -6.64 5.61 6.85
N GLN A 150 -6.02 5.27 5.72
CA GLN A 150 -6.13 3.95 5.12
C GLN A 150 -5.34 2.89 5.90
N LEU A 151 -4.18 3.26 6.46
CA LEU A 151 -3.36 2.37 7.29
C LEU A 151 -4.01 2.05 8.63
N ILE A 152 -4.67 3.01 9.24
CA ILE A 152 -5.34 2.84 10.55
C ILE A 152 -6.74 2.25 10.44
N ASN A 153 -7.31 2.15 9.24
CA ASN A 153 -8.63 1.55 9.05
C ASN A 153 -8.56 0.03 9.30
N PRO A 154 -9.27 -0.49 10.31
CA PRO A 154 -9.26 -1.91 10.64
C PRO A 154 -10.00 -2.78 9.62
N PHE A 155 -10.81 -2.17 8.75
CA PHE A 155 -11.61 -2.90 7.78
C PHE A 155 -10.78 -3.34 6.59
N ARG A 156 -10.90 -4.60 6.27
CA ARG A 156 -10.40 -5.26 5.07
C ARG A 156 -11.60 -5.77 4.28
N TYR A 157 -11.46 -5.94 2.99
CA TYR A 157 -12.58 -6.28 2.14
C TYR A 157 -12.28 -7.43 1.19
N GLY A 158 -13.29 -8.30 1.02
CA GLY A 158 -13.32 -9.33 0.02
C GLY A 158 -12.25 -10.40 0.17
N LEU A 159 -11.83 -10.95 -0.96
CA LEU A 159 -10.90 -12.06 -1.03
C LEU A 159 -9.55 -11.79 -0.35
N PHE A 160 -9.07 -10.54 -0.42
CA PHE A 160 -7.76 -10.19 0.14
C PHE A 160 -7.76 -10.16 1.66
N THR A 161 -8.87 -9.80 2.28
CA THR A 161 -9.02 -9.94 3.73
C THR A 161 -8.93 -11.40 4.15
N LEU A 162 -9.64 -12.26 3.44
CA LEU A 162 -9.64 -13.68 3.73
C LEU A 162 -8.26 -14.31 3.54
N MET A 163 -7.54 -13.95 2.47
CA MET A 163 -6.17 -14.39 2.25
C MET A 163 -5.23 -13.93 3.36
N TYR A 164 -5.35 -12.66 3.76
CA TYR A 164 -4.57 -12.10 4.84
C TYR A 164 -4.78 -12.86 6.17
N GLU A 165 -6.03 -13.12 6.52
CA GLU A 165 -6.38 -13.82 7.76
C GLU A 165 -5.99 -15.30 7.75
N SER A 166 -6.09 -15.96 6.60
CA SER A 166 -5.87 -17.41 6.49
C SER A 166 -4.45 -17.82 6.12
N GLU A 167 -3.67 -16.97 5.44
CA GLU A 167 -2.37 -17.33 4.86
C GLU A 167 -1.20 -16.47 5.38
N ALA A 168 -1.49 -15.31 5.95
CA ALA A 168 -0.44 -14.48 6.54
C ALA A 168 0.09 -15.10 7.84
N PRO A 169 1.37 -14.91 8.18
CA PRO A 169 1.90 -15.25 9.49
C PRO A 169 1.09 -14.57 10.60
N GLU A 170 0.96 -15.24 11.75
CA GLU A 170 0.35 -14.63 12.93
C GLU A 170 1.00 -13.27 13.21
N GLY A 171 0.20 -12.27 13.53
CA GLY A 171 0.70 -10.94 13.79
C GLY A 171 -0.41 -9.92 14.02
N GLU A 172 0.00 -8.70 14.23
CA GLU A 172 -0.86 -7.61 14.66
C GLU A 172 -1.10 -6.58 13.56
N MET A 173 -2.33 -6.10 13.47
CA MET A 173 -2.68 -4.91 12.72
C MET A 173 -2.15 -3.67 13.43
N ILE A 174 -2.01 -2.55 12.73
CA ILE A 174 -1.53 -1.29 13.34
C ILE A 174 -2.45 -0.87 14.50
N ILE A 175 -3.76 -1.03 14.36
CA ILE A 175 -4.73 -0.68 15.42
C ILE A 175 -4.60 -1.59 16.64
N ASP A 176 -4.40 -2.89 16.45
CA ASP A 176 -4.23 -3.84 17.55
C ASP A 176 -2.92 -3.60 18.29
N TYR A 177 -1.84 -3.35 17.52
CA TYR A 177 -0.54 -3.00 18.07
C TYR A 177 -0.62 -1.75 18.96
N ALA A 178 -1.22 -0.66 18.45
CA ALA A 178 -1.33 0.60 19.19
C ALA A 178 -2.16 0.45 20.48
N LYS A 179 -3.21 -0.39 20.44
CA LYS A 179 -4.03 -0.69 21.61
C LYS A 179 -3.23 -1.46 22.66
N LYS A 180 -2.53 -2.52 22.27
CA LYS A 180 -1.70 -3.32 23.18
C LYS A 180 -0.56 -2.52 23.79
N GLU A 181 0.10 -1.65 23.02
CA GLU A 181 1.09 -0.69 23.53
C GLU A 181 0.51 0.22 24.62
N TRP A 182 -0.73 0.68 24.44
CA TRP A 182 -1.41 1.50 25.44
C TRP A 182 -1.78 0.71 26.70
N GLU A 183 -2.32 -0.50 26.51
CA GLU A 183 -2.76 -1.39 27.59
C GLU A 183 -1.59 -2.14 28.26
N ASN A 184 -0.36 -1.96 27.76
CA ASN A 184 0.84 -2.68 28.21
C ASN A 184 0.67 -4.20 28.11
N GLU A 185 0.01 -4.65 27.03
CA GLU A 185 -0.19 -6.05 26.74
C GLU A 185 0.97 -6.63 25.91
N LYS A 186 1.13 -7.94 25.98
CA LYS A 186 2.16 -8.66 25.22
C LYS A 186 1.79 -8.72 23.73
N HIS A 187 2.74 -8.37 22.88
CA HIS A 187 2.62 -8.55 21.44
C HIS A 187 2.71 -10.04 21.03
N ILE A 188 1.98 -10.37 19.97
CA ILE A 188 1.91 -11.74 19.44
C ILE A 188 2.28 -11.72 17.96
N GLY A 189 3.24 -12.57 17.58
CA GLY A 189 3.67 -12.72 16.20
C GLY A 189 4.38 -11.49 15.63
N GLU A 190 4.26 -11.28 14.33
CA GLU A 190 4.90 -10.19 13.61
C GLU A 190 4.17 -8.86 13.85
N THR A 191 4.89 -7.82 14.25
CA THR A 191 4.31 -6.51 14.56
C THR A 191 4.50 -5.50 13.40
N PRO A 192 3.63 -4.46 13.28
CA PRO A 192 3.81 -3.41 12.28
C PRO A 192 5.14 -2.67 12.39
N ILE A 193 5.63 -2.46 13.60
CA ILE A 193 6.92 -1.78 13.83
C ILE A 193 8.09 -2.67 13.45
N GLN A 194 8.02 -3.97 13.72
CA GLN A 194 9.02 -4.93 13.24
C GLN A 194 9.09 -4.89 11.71
N VAL A 195 7.95 -4.98 11.03
CA VAL A 195 7.90 -4.91 9.55
C VAL A 195 8.43 -3.58 9.03
N ALA A 196 8.10 -2.46 9.66
CA ALA A 196 8.64 -1.16 9.28
C ALA A 196 10.17 -1.14 9.32
N ASN A 197 10.76 -1.68 10.39
CA ASN A 197 12.22 -1.77 10.54
C ASN A 197 12.85 -2.73 9.52
N GLU A 198 12.21 -3.86 9.25
CA GLU A 198 12.70 -4.85 8.29
C GLU A 198 12.69 -4.32 6.86
N VAL A 199 11.61 -3.67 6.42
CA VAL A 199 11.54 -3.15 5.04
C VAL A 199 12.53 -2.02 4.79
N GLU A 200 12.76 -1.14 5.76
CA GLU A 200 13.83 -0.14 5.67
C GLU A 200 15.20 -0.80 5.55
N LYS A 201 15.45 -1.83 6.38
CA LYS A 201 16.72 -2.55 6.33
C LYS A 201 16.95 -3.24 5.01
N HIS A 202 15.93 -3.85 4.43
CA HIS A 202 16.01 -4.45 3.10
C HIS A 202 16.26 -3.39 2.01
N GLY A 203 15.63 -2.22 2.08
CA GLY A 203 15.90 -1.09 1.18
C GLY A 203 17.37 -0.65 1.22
N GLU A 204 17.90 -0.38 2.42
CA GLU A 204 19.33 -0.04 2.61
C GLU A 204 20.29 -1.09 2.04
N LEU A 205 20.02 -2.38 2.32
CA LEU A 205 20.84 -3.48 1.84
C LEU A 205 20.82 -3.60 0.32
N ALA A 206 19.65 -3.42 -0.29
CA ALA A 206 19.46 -3.43 -1.74
C ALA A 206 20.25 -2.29 -2.41
N VAL A 207 20.15 -1.06 -1.89
CA VAL A 207 20.90 0.11 -2.37
C VAL A 207 22.40 -0.10 -2.23
N LYS A 208 22.85 -0.61 -1.09
CA LYS A 208 24.27 -0.93 -0.88
C LYS A 208 24.78 -1.97 -1.88
N ALA A 209 24.00 -3.03 -2.11
CA ALA A 209 24.36 -4.11 -3.02
C ALA A 209 24.47 -3.60 -4.46
N ILE A 210 23.47 -2.89 -5.00
CA ILE A 210 23.50 -2.41 -6.38
C ILE A 210 24.62 -1.40 -6.61
N ASN A 211 24.91 -0.53 -5.64
CA ASN A 211 26.01 0.41 -5.71
C ASN A 211 27.38 -0.28 -5.76
N SER A 212 27.55 -1.39 -5.04
CA SER A 212 28.79 -2.17 -5.06
C SER A 212 29.08 -2.81 -6.43
N ALA A 213 28.07 -2.94 -7.30
CA ALA A 213 28.26 -3.45 -8.66
C ALA A 213 28.49 -2.33 -9.71
N ALA A 214 28.06 -1.10 -9.42
CA ALA A 214 27.84 -0.06 -10.43
C ALA A 214 29.08 0.28 -11.25
N ASP A 215 30.23 0.50 -10.61
CA ASP A 215 31.47 0.93 -11.27
C ASP A 215 32.07 -0.13 -12.19
N ALA A 216 31.74 -1.40 -11.97
CA ALA A 216 32.25 -2.52 -12.75
C ALA A 216 31.39 -2.85 -13.99
N VAL A 217 30.25 -2.20 -14.17
CA VAL A 217 29.34 -2.43 -15.30
C VAL A 217 29.92 -1.84 -16.57
N THR A 218 30.16 -2.69 -17.58
CA THR A 218 30.73 -2.28 -18.87
C THR A 218 29.76 -2.38 -20.03
N LYS A 219 28.70 -3.23 -19.91
CA LYS A 219 27.69 -3.46 -20.94
C LYS A 219 26.31 -3.12 -20.40
N ASN A 220 25.35 -2.92 -21.29
CA ASN A 220 23.94 -2.70 -21.00
C ASN A 220 23.71 -1.66 -19.87
N LYS A 221 24.52 -0.60 -19.92
CA LYS A 221 24.55 0.42 -18.86
C LYS A 221 23.21 1.12 -18.66
N GLU A 222 22.47 1.33 -19.74
CA GLU A 222 21.16 1.98 -19.66
C GLU A 222 20.19 1.14 -18.83
N GLU A 223 20.07 -0.16 -19.13
CA GLU A 223 19.23 -1.07 -18.37
C GLU A 223 19.70 -1.22 -16.91
N PHE A 224 21.01 -1.32 -16.69
CA PHE A 224 21.55 -1.33 -15.33
C PHE A 224 21.19 -0.07 -14.54
N ASN A 225 21.25 1.11 -15.17
CA ASN A 225 20.86 2.36 -14.53
C ASN A 225 19.36 2.40 -14.23
N ARG A 226 18.51 1.83 -15.09
CA ARG A 226 17.08 1.66 -14.82
C ARG A 226 16.84 0.73 -13.65
N LEU A 227 17.51 -0.41 -13.61
CA LEU A 227 17.46 -1.33 -12.47
C LEU A 227 17.92 -0.64 -11.17
N LYS A 228 19.06 0.05 -11.22
CA LYS A 228 19.56 0.80 -10.07
C LYS A 228 18.53 1.83 -9.58
N ASN A 229 17.90 2.56 -10.48
CA ASN A 229 16.86 3.52 -10.15
C ASN A 229 15.64 2.83 -9.49
N ASP A 230 15.24 1.66 -9.95
CA ASP A 230 14.16 0.89 -9.34
C ASP A 230 14.52 0.43 -7.92
N ILE A 231 15.76 0.01 -7.69
CA ILE A 231 16.27 -0.33 -6.34
C ILE A 231 16.14 0.87 -5.38
N TYR A 232 16.53 2.06 -5.84
CA TYR A 232 16.35 3.30 -5.05
C TYR A 232 14.86 3.63 -4.84
N ALA A 233 14.02 3.36 -5.81
CA ALA A 233 12.57 3.57 -5.68
C ALA A 233 11.94 2.60 -4.66
N TYR A 234 12.41 1.34 -4.60
CA TYR A 234 12.02 0.39 -3.55
C TYR A 234 12.41 0.89 -2.16
N ASP A 235 13.64 1.38 -2.00
CA ASP A 235 14.11 1.95 -0.73
C ASP A 235 13.28 3.17 -0.30
N ALA A 236 13.04 4.11 -1.21
CA ALA A 236 12.21 5.28 -0.93
C ALA A 236 10.77 4.90 -0.54
N MET A 237 10.20 3.88 -1.21
CA MET A 237 8.88 3.35 -0.89
C MET A 237 8.85 2.63 0.47
N ALA A 238 9.89 1.86 0.79
CA ALA A 238 10.03 1.19 2.08
C ALA A 238 10.07 2.21 3.23
N ARG A 239 10.90 3.25 3.11
CA ARG A 239 11.00 4.34 4.09
C ARG A 239 9.69 5.12 4.22
N PHE A 240 9.01 5.41 3.10
CA PHE A 240 7.70 6.05 3.10
C PHE A 240 6.70 5.26 3.95
N TYR A 241 6.54 3.96 3.70
CA TYR A 241 5.60 3.12 4.45
C TYR A 241 6.02 2.94 5.91
N ALA A 242 7.31 2.74 6.18
CA ALA A 242 7.82 2.58 7.54
C ALA A 242 7.53 3.82 8.39
N ASN A 243 7.85 5.01 7.88
CA ASN A 243 7.62 6.26 8.58
C ASN A 243 6.11 6.54 8.74
N LYS A 244 5.30 6.27 7.71
CA LYS A 244 3.85 6.43 7.81
C LYS A 244 3.22 5.46 8.81
N THR A 245 3.71 4.23 8.89
CA THR A 245 3.28 3.24 9.90
C THR A 245 3.60 3.72 11.31
N ARG A 246 4.81 4.23 11.56
CA ARG A 246 5.19 4.81 12.86
C ARG A 246 4.31 5.99 13.23
N ALA A 247 4.02 6.88 12.26
CA ALA A 247 3.08 7.99 12.49
C ALA A 247 1.67 7.49 12.85
N ALA A 248 1.18 6.46 12.13
CA ALA A 248 -0.13 5.86 12.37
C ALA A 248 -0.25 5.23 13.77
N VAL A 249 0.79 4.57 14.25
CA VAL A 249 0.83 4.01 15.62
C VAL A 249 0.67 5.11 16.66
N GLN A 250 1.40 6.22 16.52
CA GLN A 250 1.30 7.35 17.45
C GLN A 250 -0.08 8.04 17.36
N ALA A 251 -0.62 8.22 16.16
CA ALA A 251 -1.96 8.79 15.98
C ALA A 251 -3.06 7.91 16.58
N LEU A 252 -2.93 6.58 16.48
CA LEU A 252 -3.84 5.65 17.15
C LEU A 252 -3.67 5.63 18.66
N ARG A 253 -2.46 5.83 19.17
CA ARG A 253 -2.22 5.94 20.61
C ARG A 253 -2.99 7.11 21.22
N PHE A 254 -3.04 8.25 20.53
CA PHE A 254 -3.86 9.40 20.94
C PHE A 254 -5.33 9.04 21.18
N LYS A 255 -5.89 8.10 20.40
CA LYS A 255 -7.28 7.62 20.62
C LYS A 255 -7.52 7.06 22.02
N TYR A 256 -6.49 6.52 22.66
CA TYR A 256 -6.58 5.92 23.99
C TYR A 256 -6.08 6.85 25.09
N SER A 257 -5.05 7.64 24.81
CA SER A 257 -4.40 8.50 25.80
C SER A 257 -5.10 9.85 26.00
N ASP A 258 -5.78 10.33 24.95
CA ASP A 258 -6.27 11.71 24.84
C ASP A 258 -5.16 12.78 25.06
N ASP A 259 -3.89 12.36 24.90
CA ASP A 259 -2.71 13.21 25.09
C ASP A 259 -2.20 13.70 23.73
N ILE A 260 -2.34 14.99 23.46
CA ILE A 260 -1.91 15.65 22.22
C ILE A 260 -0.42 15.38 21.92
N SER A 261 0.40 15.12 22.94
CA SER A 261 1.81 14.80 22.75
C SER A 261 2.02 13.56 21.87
N ASP A 262 1.07 12.64 21.80
CA ASP A 262 1.17 11.47 20.93
C ASP A 262 0.99 11.86 19.45
N LEU A 263 0.11 12.83 19.16
CA LEU A 263 0.02 13.40 17.80
C LEU A 263 1.28 14.21 17.44
N GLU A 264 1.87 14.91 18.40
CA GLU A 264 3.14 15.61 18.18
C GLU A 264 4.28 14.65 17.90
N LYS A 265 4.32 13.47 18.54
CA LYS A 265 5.28 12.40 18.25
C LYS A 265 5.05 11.77 16.87
N ALA A 266 3.82 11.76 16.35
CA ALA A 266 3.52 11.29 15.00
C ALA A 266 4.06 12.23 13.91
N LEU A 267 4.10 13.53 14.18
CA LEU A 267 4.40 14.57 13.20
C LEU A 267 5.77 14.43 12.51
N PRO A 268 6.89 14.16 13.19
CA PRO A 268 8.19 13.97 12.54
C PRO A 268 8.19 12.76 11.59
N PHE A 269 7.55 11.67 11.97
CA PHE A 269 7.43 10.48 11.11
C PHE A 269 6.57 10.77 9.87
N LEU A 270 5.43 11.44 10.03
CA LEU A 270 4.59 11.82 8.90
C LEU A 270 5.32 12.79 7.98
N THR A 271 6.08 13.74 8.53
CA THR A 271 6.92 14.66 7.75
C THR A 271 7.97 13.90 6.94
N GLN A 272 8.68 12.95 7.59
CA GLN A 272 9.70 12.16 6.90
C GLN A 272 9.08 11.29 5.81
N SER A 273 7.91 10.69 6.02
CA SER A 273 7.24 9.92 4.98
C SER A 273 6.94 10.74 3.72
N VAL A 274 6.55 12.01 3.88
CA VAL A 274 6.33 12.92 2.73
C VAL A 274 7.65 13.24 2.02
N ASN A 275 8.75 13.40 2.74
CA ASN A 275 10.06 13.61 2.14
C ASN A 275 10.53 12.38 1.36
N ASP A 276 10.35 11.18 1.92
CA ASP A 276 10.67 9.91 1.24
C ASP A 276 9.85 9.74 -0.04
N TYR A 277 8.58 10.12 0.01
CA TYR A 277 7.72 10.11 -1.18
C TYR A 277 8.11 11.15 -2.23
N ALA A 278 8.60 12.30 -1.82
CA ALA A 278 9.14 13.31 -2.73
C ALA A 278 10.40 12.79 -3.45
N GLU A 279 11.25 12.03 -2.75
CA GLU A 279 12.39 11.34 -3.37
C GLU A 279 11.92 10.29 -4.38
N LEU A 280 10.96 9.44 -4.01
CA LEU A 280 10.33 8.49 -4.93
C LEU A 280 9.79 9.18 -6.20
N THR A 281 9.15 10.32 -6.04
CA THR A 281 8.61 11.09 -7.17
C THR A 281 9.72 11.53 -8.12
N LYS A 282 10.85 12.02 -7.61
CA LYS A 282 12.02 12.40 -8.44
C LYS A 282 12.61 11.21 -9.20
N LEU A 283 12.66 10.04 -8.57
CA LEU A 283 13.15 8.82 -9.19
C LEU A 283 12.25 8.32 -10.32
N THR A 284 10.94 8.60 -10.24
CA THR A 284 9.93 7.99 -11.11
C THR A 284 9.39 8.91 -12.20
N GLU A 285 9.40 10.23 -12.02
CA GLU A 285 8.75 11.19 -12.93
C GLU A 285 9.26 11.16 -14.38
N ASN A 286 10.53 10.79 -14.57
CA ASN A 286 11.17 10.71 -15.88
C ASN A 286 11.46 9.27 -16.33
N THR A 287 11.18 8.28 -15.48
CA THR A 287 11.50 6.86 -15.70
C THR A 287 10.29 6.05 -16.11
N TYR A 288 9.10 6.45 -15.62
CA TYR A 288 7.86 5.70 -15.82
C TYR A 288 6.75 6.55 -16.41
N LEU A 289 5.85 5.91 -17.15
CA LEU A 289 4.64 6.53 -17.72
C LEU A 289 3.48 6.53 -16.71
N TYR A 290 3.43 5.52 -15.84
CA TYR A 290 2.43 5.32 -14.80
C TYR A 290 2.97 4.40 -13.70
N ALA A 291 2.34 4.46 -12.54
CA ALA A 291 2.80 3.73 -11.36
C ALA A 291 2.44 2.23 -11.39
N ASN A 292 1.39 1.86 -12.12
CA ASN A 292 0.87 0.50 -12.08
C ASN A 292 0.05 0.20 -13.32
N SER A 293 0.09 -1.03 -13.79
CA SER A 293 -0.60 -1.47 -14.99
C SER A 293 -2.11 -1.28 -14.97
N MET A 294 -2.71 -1.30 -13.80
CA MET A 294 -4.14 -1.10 -13.63
C MET A 294 -4.55 0.38 -13.75
N GLN A 295 -3.58 1.27 -13.76
CA GLN A 295 -3.77 2.72 -13.75
C GLN A 295 -3.32 3.37 -15.07
N THR A 296 -3.48 2.67 -16.16
CA THR A 296 -3.26 3.21 -17.51
C THR A 296 -4.31 4.26 -17.87
N LYS A 297 -4.11 4.95 -18.99
CA LYS A 297 -5.12 5.88 -19.51
C LYS A 297 -6.50 5.25 -19.69
N GLN A 298 -6.53 3.96 -20.03
CA GLN A 298 -7.76 3.21 -20.24
C GLN A 298 -8.44 2.83 -18.92
N ARG A 299 -7.66 2.63 -17.86
CA ARG A 299 -8.18 2.19 -16.57
C ARG A 299 -7.53 2.95 -15.43
N LYS A 300 -8.20 3.99 -14.99
CA LYS A 300 -7.85 4.73 -13.78
C LYS A 300 -8.54 4.10 -12.58
N ILE A 301 -7.82 3.98 -11.48
CA ILE A 301 -8.35 3.43 -10.23
C ILE A 301 -8.50 4.56 -9.22
N PRO A 302 -9.69 4.76 -8.64
CA PRO A 302 -9.86 5.74 -7.58
C PRO A 302 -9.06 5.33 -6.35
N MET A 303 -8.45 6.32 -5.70
CA MET A 303 -7.79 6.09 -4.42
C MET A 303 -8.75 6.37 -3.29
N ARG A 304 -8.99 5.39 -2.42
CA ARG A 304 -9.94 5.54 -1.31
C ARG A 304 -9.50 6.68 -0.38
N GLY A 305 -10.47 7.49 0.03
CA GLY A 305 -10.23 8.66 0.86
C GLY A 305 -9.76 9.89 0.10
N VAL A 306 -9.68 9.79 -1.24
CA VAL A 306 -9.36 10.91 -2.13
C VAL A 306 -10.35 10.90 -3.28
N ASP A 307 -11.06 11.99 -3.48
CA ASP A 307 -12.08 12.10 -4.52
C ASP A 307 -11.45 12.34 -5.91
N ALA A 308 -10.55 11.47 -6.31
CA ALA A 308 -9.89 11.51 -7.61
C ALA A 308 -9.23 10.17 -7.97
N THR A 309 -8.83 10.03 -9.23
CA THR A 309 -8.07 8.89 -9.74
C THR A 309 -6.68 9.33 -10.16
N TYR A 310 -5.68 8.53 -9.81
CA TYR A 310 -4.28 8.84 -10.03
C TYR A 310 -3.59 7.73 -10.81
N ILE A 311 -2.61 8.09 -11.62
CA ILE A 311 -1.82 7.13 -12.41
C ILE A 311 -0.32 7.22 -12.15
N HIS A 312 0.15 8.27 -11.45
CA HIS A 312 1.57 8.53 -11.27
C HIS A 312 1.87 9.09 -9.87
N TRP A 313 3.03 8.77 -9.31
CA TRP A 313 3.49 9.26 -8.00
C TRP A 313 3.50 10.79 -7.90
N LYS A 314 3.88 11.50 -8.96
CA LYS A 314 3.86 12.98 -8.97
C LYS A 314 2.46 13.58 -8.76
N GLU A 315 1.42 12.84 -9.09
CA GLU A 315 0.04 13.28 -8.86
C GLU A 315 -0.38 13.03 -7.40
N MET A 316 0.23 12.04 -6.75
CA MET A 316 -0.04 11.71 -5.35
C MET A 316 0.75 12.55 -4.35
N LEU A 317 1.93 13.05 -4.70
CA LEU A 317 2.75 13.85 -3.78
C LEU A 317 1.99 15.04 -3.16
N PRO A 318 1.23 15.86 -3.92
CA PRO A 318 0.41 16.93 -3.34
C PRO A 318 -0.64 16.43 -2.34
N VAL A 319 -1.16 15.23 -2.54
CA VAL A 319 -2.14 14.62 -1.62
C VAL A 319 -1.50 14.32 -0.27
N TYR A 320 -0.30 13.74 -0.25
CA TYR A 320 0.42 13.48 1.02
C TYR A 320 0.95 14.76 1.66
N GLN A 321 1.31 15.77 0.88
CA GLN A 321 1.64 17.09 1.40
C GLN A 321 0.42 17.75 2.08
N LYS A 322 -0.75 17.62 1.49
CA LYS A 322 -2.00 18.10 2.07
C LYS A 322 -2.35 17.34 3.35
N GLU A 323 -2.21 16.01 3.37
CA GLU A 323 -2.40 15.20 4.58
C GLU A 323 -1.54 15.72 5.74
N LEU A 324 -0.27 16.02 5.49
CA LEU A 324 0.63 16.58 6.50
C LEU A 324 0.19 17.98 6.99
N ILE A 325 -0.24 18.85 6.07
CA ILE A 325 -0.74 20.19 6.41
C ILE A 325 -2.00 20.08 7.27
N ASP A 326 -2.93 19.24 6.88
CA ASP A 326 -4.19 19.04 7.59
C ASP A 326 -3.94 18.42 8.98
N PHE A 327 -3.00 17.47 9.08
CA PHE A 327 -2.61 16.89 10.37
C PHE A 327 -2.01 17.93 11.32
N LYS A 328 -1.14 18.83 10.84
CA LYS A 328 -0.60 19.95 11.64
C LYS A 328 -1.70 20.88 12.14
N LYS A 329 -2.62 21.27 11.23
CA LYS A 329 -3.76 22.11 11.61
C LYS A 329 -4.64 21.46 12.68
N HIS A 330 -4.84 20.14 12.57
CA HIS A 330 -5.62 19.38 13.55
C HIS A 330 -4.97 19.44 14.94
N ILE A 331 -3.67 19.25 15.05
CA ILE A 331 -2.92 19.39 16.31
C ILE A 331 -3.09 20.80 16.87
N ASP A 332 -2.94 21.84 16.04
CA ASP A 332 -3.09 23.23 16.47
C ASP A 332 -4.50 23.55 16.99
N LEU A 333 -5.53 23.00 16.36
CA LEU A 333 -6.92 23.14 16.80
C LEU A 333 -7.15 22.45 18.15
N LEU A 334 -6.64 21.22 18.33
CA LEU A 334 -6.74 20.50 19.60
C LEU A 334 -6.04 21.25 20.74
N LYS A 335 -4.85 21.81 20.52
CA LYS A 335 -4.13 22.62 21.50
C LYS A 335 -4.92 23.84 21.93
N LYS A 336 -5.56 24.52 20.99
CA LYS A 336 -6.41 25.70 21.30
C LYS A 336 -7.64 25.31 22.09
N SER A 337 -8.25 24.14 21.82
CA SER A 337 -9.40 23.65 22.59
C SER A 337 -9.00 23.22 24.02
N SER A 338 -7.84 22.60 24.19
CA SER A 338 -7.32 22.16 25.50
C SER A 338 -6.94 23.31 26.41
N SER A 339 -6.57 24.47 25.88
CA SER A 339 -6.20 25.65 26.66
C SER A 339 -7.38 26.50 27.19
N GLY A 340 -8.60 25.92 27.20
CA GLY A 340 -9.80 26.56 27.80
C GLY A 340 -10.56 27.46 26.82
N GLY A 341 -10.09 27.62 25.62
CA GLY A 341 -10.88 28.15 24.53
C GLY A 341 -11.73 27.02 23.97
N ARG A 342 -12.98 26.90 24.39
CA ARG A 342 -13.95 26.09 23.67
C ARG A 342 -13.89 26.53 22.22
N VAL A 343 -13.29 25.69 21.33
CA VAL A 343 -13.55 25.83 19.91
C VAL A 343 -15.01 25.46 19.77
N VAL A 344 -15.85 26.45 19.84
CA VAL A 344 -17.19 26.35 19.31
C VAL A 344 -16.95 26.18 17.81
N ILE A 345 -16.91 24.91 17.35
CA ILE A 345 -17.25 24.63 15.98
C ILE A 345 -18.68 25.12 15.92
N GLU A 346 -18.86 26.35 15.45
CA GLU A 346 -20.22 26.83 15.17
C GLU A 346 -20.80 25.76 14.25
N PRO A 347 -21.85 25.06 14.68
CA PRO A 347 -22.49 24.08 13.81
C PRO A 347 -22.78 24.87 12.52
N PHE A 348 -22.48 24.29 11.38
CA PHE A 348 -22.71 24.91 10.06
C PHE A 348 -24.11 25.54 10.04
N LYS A 349 -24.21 26.81 10.41
CA LYS A 349 -25.50 27.49 10.60
C LYS A 349 -26.26 27.66 9.29
N ASN A 350 -25.62 27.42 8.14
CA ASN A 350 -26.15 27.75 6.83
C ASN A 350 -26.01 26.67 5.75
N ALA A 351 -25.77 25.41 6.12
CA ALA A 351 -25.86 24.37 5.11
C ALA A 351 -27.35 24.15 4.76
N MET A 352 -27.79 24.74 3.65
CA MET A 352 -29.08 24.39 3.06
C MET A 352 -28.90 23.08 2.29
N VAL A 353 -29.53 22.03 2.79
CA VAL A 353 -29.61 20.75 2.07
C VAL A 353 -30.78 20.84 1.11
N LYS A 354 -30.52 20.96 -0.18
CA LYS A 354 -31.54 20.81 -1.24
C LYS A 354 -31.64 19.35 -1.64
N PHE A 355 -32.81 18.77 -1.41
CA PHE A 355 -33.12 17.41 -1.84
C PHE A 355 -33.78 17.45 -3.22
N VAL A 356 -33.26 16.67 -4.14
CA VAL A 356 -33.76 16.63 -5.53
C VAL A 356 -34.95 15.67 -5.69
N SER A 357 -35.23 14.79 -4.72
CA SER A 357 -36.37 13.89 -4.76
C SER A 357 -36.74 13.32 -3.41
N LYS A 358 -37.95 13.57 -2.92
CA LYS A 358 -38.69 13.08 -1.77
C LYS A 358 -38.65 13.92 -0.49
N ASP A 359 -39.76 13.92 0.21
CA ASP A 359 -39.99 14.48 1.55
C ASP A 359 -39.17 13.73 2.61
N LEU A 360 -37.95 14.17 2.82
CA LEU A 360 -37.12 13.64 3.92
C LEU A 360 -37.47 14.38 5.22
N SER A 361 -37.62 13.62 6.30
CA SER A 361 -37.82 14.19 7.63
C SER A 361 -36.51 14.32 8.37
N PHE A 362 -36.37 15.40 9.15
CA PHE A 362 -35.23 15.64 10.00
C PHE A 362 -35.58 15.35 11.46
N TYR A 363 -34.56 15.02 12.25
CA TYR A 363 -34.64 14.91 13.70
C TYR A 363 -33.36 15.44 14.34
N ASN A 364 -33.41 15.83 15.60
CA ASN A 364 -32.21 16.13 16.36
C ASN A 364 -31.55 14.83 16.80
N LEU A 365 -30.26 14.70 16.58
CA LEU A 365 -29.51 13.53 16.95
C LEU A 365 -29.18 13.57 18.44
N GLU A 366 -29.92 12.79 19.23
CA GLU A 366 -29.78 12.63 20.67
C GLU A 366 -29.78 11.15 21.01
N LEU A 367 -29.29 10.78 22.19
CA LEU A 367 -29.41 9.40 22.67
C LEU A 367 -30.88 8.98 22.65
N ASP A 368 -31.13 7.74 22.25
CA ASP A 368 -32.45 7.15 22.07
C ASP A 368 -33.31 7.80 20.97
N SER A 369 -32.81 8.74 20.18
CA SER A 369 -33.51 9.27 19.02
C SER A 369 -33.82 8.14 18.02
N LYS A 370 -35.05 8.11 17.50
CA LYS A 370 -35.42 7.18 16.44
C LYS A 370 -34.75 7.55 15.12
N ILE A 371 -33.86 6.67 14.62
CA ILE A 371 -33.03 6.93 13.44
C ILE A 371 -33.69 6.50 12.12
N SER A 372 -34.78 5.74 12.16
CA SER A 372 -35.52 5.34 10.96
C SER A 372 -37.02 5.59 11.10
N LYS A 373 -37.70 5.76 9.95
CA LYS A 373 -39.18 5.78 9.90
C LYS A 373 -39.70 4.33 9.94
N GLY A 374 -40.61 4.05 10.84
CA GLY A 374 -41.33 2.76 10.91
C GLY A 374 -40.60 1.64 11.64
N GLU A 375 -39.36 1.82 12.11
CA GLU A 375 -38.67 0.84 12.92
C GLU A 375 -38.35 1.41 14.32
N MET A 376 -38.29 0.53 15.33
CA MET A 376 -37.91 0.88 16.71
C MET A 376 -36.39 0.92 16.92
N VAL A 377 -35.66 1.38 15.92
CA VAL A 377 -34.18 1.53 16.00
C VAL A 377 -33.85 2.91 16.54
N THR A 378 -33.11 2.94 17.62
CA THR A 378 -32.68 4.18 18.29
C THR A 378 -31.15 4.30 18.32
N ALA A 379 -30.66 5.53 18.40
CA ALA A 379 -29.25 5.82 18.55
C ALA A 379 -28.79 5.48 19.99
N GLN A 380 -28.03 4.40 20.13
CA GLN A 380 -27.52 3.95 21.44
C GLN A 380 -26.19 4.60 21.83
N GLN A 381 -25.44 5.08 20.85
CA GLN A 381 -24.17 5.77 21.04
C GLN A 381 -23.98 6.85 19.98
N ILE A 382 -23.62 8.04 20.40
CA ILE A 382 -23.40 9.20 19.52
C ILE A 382 -22.10 9.86 19.92
N ALA A 383 -21.25 10.17 18.92
CA ALA A 383 -20.06 10.98 19.15
C ALA A 383 -20.47 12.35 19.72
N PRO A 384 -19.80 12.86 20.75
CA PRO A 384 -20.20 14.10 21.43
C PRO A 384 -20.40 15.30 20.50
N GLU A 385 -19.59 15.41 19.47
CA GLU A 385 -19.64 16.47 18.46
C GLU A 385 -20.88 16.42 17.54
N LEU A 386 -21.58 15.29 17.51
CA LEU A 386 -22.77 15.10 16.69
C LEU A 386 -24.08 15.30 17.47
N ILE A 387 -24.01 15.40 18.82
CA ILE A 387 -25.17 15.58 19.66
C ILE A 387 -25.82 16.94 19.36
N GLY A 388 -27.13 16.91 19.11
CA GLY A 388 -27.92 18.10 18.81
C GLY A 388 -27.89 18.53 17.34
N LEU A 389 -27.09 17.88 16.48
CA LEU A 389 -27.14 18.13 15.04
C LEU A 389 -28.43 17.59 14.42
N LYS A 390 -28.86 18.24 13.33
CA LYS A 390 -30.00 17.73 12.55
C LYS A 390 -29.56 16.57 11.68
N ALA A 391 -30.14 15.41 11.89
CA ALA A 391 -29.93 14.21 11.10
C ALA A 391 -31.14 13.92 10.20
N ILE A 392 -30.87 13.23 9.09
CA ILE A 392 -31.89 12.83 8.13
C ILE A 392 -32.45 11.48 8.55
N LYS A 393 -33.77 11.34 8.51
CA LYS A 393 -34.47 10.12 8.84
C LYS A 393 -34.88 9.38 7.55
N PHE A 394 -34.25 8.27 7.30
CA PHE A 394 -34.53 7.38 6.18
C PHE A 394 -35.61 6.35 6.56
N ASP A 395 -36.43 5.95 5.62
CA ASP A 395 -37.27 4.75 5.78
C ASP A 395 -36.58 3.50 5.17
N LYS A 396 -37.20 2.35 5.38
CA LYS A 396 -36.64 1.07 4.91
C LYS A 396 -36.58 0.98 3.38
N SER A 397 -37.51 1.65 2.69
CA SER A 397 -37.56 1.70 1.23
C SER A 397 -36.40 2.52 0.66
N ASP A 398 -35.96 3.54 1.37
CA ASP A 398 -34.81 4.37 0.96
C ASP A 398 -33.46 3.62 1.08
N GLN A 399 -33.38 2.62 1.96
CA GLN A 399 -32.19 1.78 2.17
C GLN A 399 -32.04 0.67 1.11
N ILE A 400 -33.10 0.32 0.40
CA ILE A 400 -33.14 -0.77 -0.59
C ILE A 400 -32.95 -0.25 -2.02
N MET A 401 -33.09 1.05 -2.26
CA MET A 401 -32.95 1.64 -3.60
C MET A 401 -31.47 1.90 -3.94
N GLU A 402 -31.09 1.61 -5.18
CA GLU A 402 -29.76 1.94 -5.72
C GLU A 402 -29.53 3.46 -5.72
N GLY A 403 -28.90 3.94 -4.68
CA GLY A 403 -28.32 5.28 -4.58
C GLY A 403 -29.32 6.42 -4.31
N THR A 404 -29.23 7.01 -3.14
CA THR A 404 -29.82 8.32 -2.85
C THR A 404 -28.76 9.39 -3.04
N THR A 405 -28.93 10.30 -4.01
CA THR A 405 -28.04 11.43 -4.18
C THR A 405 -28.48 12.58 -3.29
N LEU A 406 -27.59 12.98 -2.37
CA LEU A 406 -27.76 14.18 -1.56
C LEU A 406 -26.92 15.30 -2.16
N THR A 407 -27.56 16.41 -2.53
CA THR A 407 -26.86 17.61 -2.99
C THR A 407 -26.85 18.64 -1.87
N PHE A 408 -25.64 19.06 -1.51
CA PHE A 408 -25.42 20.10 -0.51
C PHE A 408 -25.00 21.39 -1.24
N GLU A 409 -25.72 22.48 -1.02
CA GLU A 409 -25.22 23.81 -1.33
C GLU A 409 -24.62 24.37 -0.03
N HIS A 410 -23.34 24.70 -0.10
CA HIS A 410 -22.64 25.31 1.02
C HIS A 410 -22.16 26.69 0.58
N THR A 411 -22.48 27.69 1.35
CA THR A 411 -21.86 29.01 1.21
C THR A 411 -20.52 28.97 1.93
N GLU A 412 -19.45 29.34 1.21
CA GLU A 412 -18.12 29.49 1.83
C GLU A 412 -18.21 30.46 3.02
N PRO A 413 -17.44 30.18 4.10
CA PRO A 413 -17.35 31.07 5.25
C PRO A 413 -16.67 32.37 4.92
#